data_90519d1dfd3bdfc7f63d668c09bd39d6
#
_entry.id   90519d1dfd3bdfc7f63d668c09bd39d6
#
_cell.length_a   1.000
_cell.length_b   1.000
_cell.length_c   1.000
_cell.angle_alpha   90.00
_cell.angle_beta   90.00
_cell.angle_gamma   90.00
#
_symmetry.space_group_name_H-M   'P 1'
#
loop_
_entity.id
_entity.type
_entity.pdbx_description
1 polymer ?
#
loop_
_entity_poly.entity_id
_entity_poly.type
_entity_poly.pdbx_seq_one_letter_code
_entity_poly.pdbx_strand_id
1 'polypeptide(L)'
;SGGMKRRVNLIAGILHQPQVLFLDEPTVGVDVQSRAKIIDFLKELNAQGTTIIYTSHLMNEAEEFCTHIAIIDQGSIIANGTTEELLQSVPDVMHLEEVFIHLTGKKLRDVV
;
A
#
# COMPACT_ATOMS: atom_id res chain seq x y z
N SER A 1 -7.71 19.87 -7.96
CA SER A 1 -6.51 19.33 -7.37
C SER A 1 -6.39 17.83 -7.61
N GLY A 2 -5.18 17.32 -7.52
CA GLY A 2 -4.94 15.88 -7.66
C GLY A 2 -5.67 15.08 -6.60
N GLY A 3 -5.74 15.59 -5.37
CA GLY A 3 -6.44 14.92 -4.28
C GLY A 3 -7.95 14.84 -4.52
N MET A 4 -8.55 15.88 -5.05
CA MET A 4 -9.98 15.86 -5.39
C MET A 4 -10.28 14.89 -6.50
N LYS A 5 -9.45 14.88 -7.56
CA LYS A 5 -9.62 13.93 -8.66
C LYS A 5 -9.54 12.48 -8.17
N ARG A 6 -8.58 12.20 -7.29
CA ARG A 6 -8.43 10.84 -6.71
C ARG A 6 -9.66 10.44 -5.92
N ARG A 7 -10.19 11.34 -5.09
CA ARG A 7 -11.37 11.05 -4.30
C ARG A 7 -12.60 10.81 -5.18
N VAL A 8 -12.78 11.62 -6.23
CA VAL A 8 -13.89 11.42 -7.17
C VAL A 8 -13.75 10.08 -7.87
N ASN A 9 -12.56 9.71 -8.31
CA ASN A 9 -12.33 8.42 -8.96
C ASN A 9 -12.60 7.26 -8.02
N LEU A 10 -12.23 7.37 -6.76
CA LEU A 10 -12.53 6.35 -5.76
C LEU A 10 -14.04 6.20 -5.55
N ILE A 11 -14.74 7.30 -5.41
CA ILE A 11 -16.21 7.28 -5.25
C ILE A 11 -16.86 6.63 -6.46
N ALA A 12 -16.43 7.01 -7.67
CA ALA A 12 -16.96 6.42 -8.89
C ALA A 12 -16.72 4.90 -8.93
N GLY A 13 -15.54 4.45 -8.49
CA GLY A 13 -15.20 3.04 -8.47
C GLY A 13 -16.04 2.21 -7.52
N ILE A 14 -16.56 2.81 -6.44
CA ILE A 14 -17.33 2.09 -5.42
C ILE A 14 -18.85 2.23 -5.58
N LEU A 15 -19.32 2.97 -6.56
CA LEU A 15 -20.77 3.13 -6.79
C LEU A 15 -21.48 1.80 -7.00
N HIS A 16 -20.78 0.79 -7.50
CA HIS A 16 -21.32 -0.55 -7.71
C HIS A 16 -21.13 -1.46 -6.50
N GLN A 17 -20.62 -0.93 -5.39
CA GLN A 17 -20.35 -1.67 -4.15
C GLN A 17 -19.57 -2.96 -4.40
N PRO A 18 -18.35 -2.89 -4.96
CA PRO A 18 -17.58 -4.08 -5.27
C PRO A 18 -17.15 -4.79 -3.99
N GLN A 19 -17.05 -6.13 -4.06
CA GLN A 19 -16.51 -6.92 -2.97
C GLN A 19 -14.98 -6.84 -2.93
N VAL A 20 -14.36 -6.60 -4.08
CA VAL A 20 -12.91 -6.46 -4.22
C VAL A 20 -12.61 -5.17 -4.97
N LEU A 21 -11.75 -4.36 -4.40
CA LEU A 21 -11.35 -3.09 -4.99
C LEU A 21 -9.84 -3.14 -5.26
N PHE A 22 -9.45 -2.91 -6.52
CA PHE A 22 -8.05 -2.83 -6.93
C PHE A 22 -7.64 -1.38 -7.07
N LEU A 23 -6.57 -0.99 -6.39
CA LEU A 23 -6.05 0.37 -6.43
C LEU A 23 -4.56 0.35 -6.76
N ASP A 24 -4.18 1.05 -7.81
CA ASP A 24 -2.78 1.14 -8.24
C ASP A 24 -2.23 2.50 -7.84
N GLU A 25 -1.37 2.50 -6.83
CA GLU A 25 -0.71 3.71 -6.31
C GLU A 25 -1.67 4.89 -6.13
N PRO A 26 -2.77 4.71 -5.37
CA PRO A 26 -3.85 5.69 -5.36
C PRO A 26 -3.48 7.03 -4.69
N THR A 27 -2.39 7.09 -3.95
CA THR A 27 -1.98 8.31 -3.23
C THR A 27 -0.79 9.02 -3.87
N VAL A 28 -0.28 8.52 -5.00
CA VAL A 28 0.84 9.16 -5.70
C VAL A 28 0.44 10.56 -6.16
N GLY A 29 1.27 11.55 -5.84
CA GLY A 29 1.02 12.94 -6.22
C GLY A 29 -0.05 13.65 -5.40
N VAL A 30 -0.54 13.03 -4.35
CA VAL A 30 -1.58 13.57 -3.49
C VAL A 30 -0.94 14.20 -2.26
N ASP A 31 -1.44 15.36 -1.82
CA ASP A 31 -0.92 16.01 -0.62
C ASP A 31 -1.24 15.22 0.65
N VAL A 32 -0.59 15.57 1.75
CA VAL A 32 -0.67 14.82 3.01
C VAL A 32 -2.11 14.75 3.54
N GLN A 33 -2.85 15.85 3.48
CA GLN A 33 -4.22 15.88 4.01
C GLN A 33 -5.17 15.02 3.17
N SER A 34 -5.08 15.13 1.85
CA SER A 34 -5.90 14.33 0.95
C SER A 34 -5.55 12.85 1.05
N ARG A 35 -4.26 12.52 1.19
CA ARG A 35 -3.81 11.15 1.37
C ARG A 35 -4.41 10.54 2.63
N ALA A 36 -4.38 11.27 3.74
CA ALA A 36 -4.96 10.79 5.00
C ALA A 36 -6.45 10.47 4.84
N LYS A 37 -7.19 11.33 4.15
CA LYS A 37 -8.61 11.12 3.91
C LYS A 37 -8.87 9.89 3.03
N ILE A 38 -8.05 9.69 2.00
CA ILE A 38 -8.16 8.51 1.14
C ILE A 38 -7.93 7.24 1.96
N ILE A 39 -6.87 7.20 2.76
CA ILE A 39 -6.54 6.04 3.57
C ILE A 39 -7.64 5.76 4.59
N ASP A 40 -8.15 6.77 5.27
CA ASP A 40 -9.24 6.61 6.23
C ASP A 40 -10.49 6.03 5.57
N PHE A 41 -10.82 6.53 4.39
CA PHE A 41 -11.95 6.04 3.61
C PHE A 41 -11.77 4.56 3.23
N LEU A 42 -10.57 4.18 2.79
CA LEU A 42 -10.27 2.80 2.43
C LEU A 42 -10.34 1.87 3.65
N LYS A 43 -9.85 2.33 4.80
CA LYS A 43 -9.97 1.55 6.04
C LYS A 43 -11.44 1.31 6.40
N GLU A 44 -12.27 2.31 6.22
CA GLU A 44 -13.70 2.20 6.49
C GLU A 44 -14.37 1.20 5.54
N LEU A 45 -14.06 1.26 4.25
CA LEU A 45 -14.57 0.29 3.28
C LEU A 45 -14.15 -1.13 3.63
N ASN A 46 -12.89 -1.30 4.02
CA ASN A 46 -12.38 -2.60 4.41
C ASN A 46 -13.10 -3.13 5.66
N ALA A 47 -13.37 -2.27 6.63
CA ALA A 47 -14.11 -2.63 7.83
C ALA A 47 -15.54 -3.06 7.50
N GLN A 48 -16.12 -2.55 6.42
CA GLN A 48 -17.46 -2.91 5.96
C GLN A 48 -17.49 -4.17 5.11
N GLY A 49 -16.35 -4.80 4.86
CA GLY A 49 -16.28 -6.07 4.16
C GLY A 49 -15.68 -6.02 2.76
N THR A 50 -15.25 -4.86 2.27
CA THR A 50 -14.58 -4.76 0.98
C THR A 50 -13.14 -5.22 1.12
N THR A 51 -12.72 -6.17 0.29
CA THR A 51 -11.31 -6.55 0.19
C THR A 51 -10.60 -5.54 -0.70
N ILE A 52 -9.50 -4.98 -0.23
CA ILE A 52 -8.75 -3.97 -0.97
C ILE A 52 -7.39 -4.54 -1.36
N ILE A 53 -7.09 -4.52 -2.66
CA ILE A 53 -5.78 -4.85 -3.18
C ILE A 53 -5.15 -3.53 -3.62
N TYR A 54 -4.03 -3.22 -2.99
CA TYR A 54 -3.43 -1.89 -3.02
C TYR A 54 -1.98 -2.02 -3.44
N THR A 55 -1.60 -1.40 -4.55
CA THR A 55 -0.19 -1.38 -4.95
C THR A 55 0.43 -0.05 -4.57
N SER A 56 1.65 -0.09 -4.08
CA SER A 56 2.38 1.11 -3.69
C SER A 56 3.87 0.82 -3.64
N HIS A 57 4.68 1.83 -3.92
CA HIS A 57 6.11 1.79 -3.62
C HIS A 57 6.43 2.53 -2.32
N LEU A 58 5.40 3.03 -1.63
CA LEU A 58 5.54 3.72 -0.34
C LEU A 58 5.45 2.70 0.78
N MET A 59 6.59 2.17 1.20
CA MET A 59 6.65 1.09 2.20
C MET A 59 6.05 1.50 3.54
N ASN A 60 6.23 2.73 3.96
CA ASN A 60 5.65 3.22 5.21
C ASN A 60 4.12 3.23 5.17
N GLU A 61 3.53 3.53 4.03
CA GLU A 61 2.08 3.52 3.85
C GLU A 61 1.55 2.08 3.90
N ALA A 62 2.23 1.15 3.21
CA ALA A 62 1.87 -0.26 3.24
C ALA A 62 1.96 -0.82 4.67
N GLU A 63 3.02 -0.48 5.38
CA GLU A 63 3.24 -0.92 6.76
C GLU A 63 2.11 -0.46 7.68
N GLU A 64 1.64 0.77 7.50
CA GLU A 64 0.61 1.36 8.35
C GLU A 64 -0.79 0.87 7.99
N PHE A 65 -1.07 0.68 6.71
CA PHE A 65 -2.42 0.44 6.22
C PHE A 65 -2.72 -1.04 5.94
N CYS A 66 -1.78 -1.78 5.36
CA CYS A 66 -2.05 -3.13 4.86
C CYS A 66 -1.98 -4.17 5.96
N THR A 67 -2.88 -5.16 5.90
CA THR A 67 -2.87 -6.31 6.82
C THR A 67 -1.96 -7.41 6.32
N HIS A 68 -1.80 -7.53 5.00
CA HIS A 68 -0.97 -8.54 4.38
C HIS A 68 -0.21 -7.89 3.22
N ILE A 69 1.07 -8.19 3.11
CA ILE A 69 1.95 -7.51 2.16
C ILE A 69 2.71 -8.53 1.33
N ALA A 70 2.78 -8.31 0.03
CA ALA A 70 3.65 -9.04 -0.87
C ALA A 70 4.67 -8.06 -1.43
N ILE A 71 5.94 -8.39 -1.34
CA ILE A 71 7.02 -7.57 -1.89
C ILE A 71 7.41 -8.14 -3.25
N ILE A 72 7.39 -7.28 -4.27
CA ILE A 72 7.67 -7.67 -5.65
C ILE A 72 8.96 -6.99 -6.10
N ASP A 73 9.85 -7.75 -6.71
CA ASP A 73 11.06 -7.22 -7.32
C ASP A 73 11.31 -7.99 -8.63
N GLN A 74 11.58 -7.25 -9.70
CA GLN A 74 11.86 -7.80 -11.02
C GLN A 74 10.83 -8.83 -11.49
N GLY A 75 9.55 -8.51 -11.25
CA GLY A 75 8.44 -9.35 -11.70
C GLY A 75 8.15 -10.58 -10.85
N SER A 76 8.83 -10.75 -9.72
CA SER A 76 8.65 -11.90 -8.86
C SER A 76 8.30 -11.47 -7.44
N ILE A 77 7.46 -12.26 -6.77
CA ILE A 77 7.19 -12.06 -5.35
C ILE A 77 8.38 -12.63 -4.57
N ILE A 78 9.09 -11.77 -3.85
CA ILE A 78 10.29 -12.16 -3.10
C ILE A 78 10.01 -12.38 -1.62
N ALA A 79 8.90 -11.88 -1.12
CA ALA A 79 8.45 -12.10 0.25
C ALA A 79 6.97 -11.76 0.37
N ASN A 80 6.27 -12.44 1.27
CA ASN A 80 4.89 -12.08 1.58
C ASN A 80 4.57 -12.49 3.02
N GLY A 81 3.60 -11.81 3.61
CA GLY A 81 3.18 -12.06 4.98
C GLY A 81 2.57 -10.82 5.59
N THR A 82 2.28 -10.91 6.90
CA THR A 82 1.88 -9.73 7.66
C THR A 82 3.09 -8.83 7.87
N THR A 83 2.86 -7.58 8.25
CA THR A 83 3.94 -6.66 8.59
C THR A 83 4.85 -7.28 9.64
N GLU A 84 4.29 -7.86 10.69
CA GLU A 84 5.08 -8.49 11.75
C GLU A 84 5.94 -9.63 11.24
N GLU A 85 5.37 -10.50 10.42
CA GLU A 85 6.13 -11.63 9.84
C GLU A 85 7.30 -11.14 9.00
N LEU A 86 7.08 -10.10 8.19
CA LEU A 86 8.15 -9.55 7.35
C LEU A 86 9.23 -8.88 8.19
N LEU A 87 8.86 -8.12 9.21
CA LEU A 87 9.84 -7.48 10.09
C LEU A 87 10.65 -8.51 10.89
N GLN A 88 10.06 -9.63 11.28
CA GLN A 88 10.74 -10.69 11.99
C GLN A 88 11.65 -11.52 11.08
N SER A 89 11.45 -11.47 9.78
CA SER A 89 12.24 -12.25 8.84
C SER A 89 13.66 -11.73 8.65
N VAL A 90 13.94 -10.52 9.09
CA VAL A 90 15.27 -9.88 8.96
C VAL A 90 15.70 -9.35 10.34
N PRO A 91 16.92 -9.66 10.81
CA PRO A 91 17.39 -9.15 12.10
C PRO A 91 17.57 -7.63 12.11
N ASP A 92 17.28 -7.03 13.27
CA ASP A 92 17.60 -5.63 13.55
C ASP A 92 16.95 -4.61 12.62
N VAL A 93 15.77 -4.93 12.07
CA VAL A 93 14.99 -3.99 11.25
C VAL A 93 13.74 -3.56 12.01
N MET A 94 13.30 -2.32 11.77
CA MET A 94 12.13 -1.74 12.40
C MET A 94 11.04 -1.35 11.38
N HIS A 95 11.40 -1.25 10.10
CA HIS A 95 10.48 -0.81 9.05
C HIS A 95 10.61 -1.66 7.80
N LEU A 96 9.51 -1.76 7.03
CA LEU A 96 9.47 -2.55 5.80
C LEU A 96 10.49 -2.10 4.76
N GLU A 97 10.82 -0.82 4.71
CA GLU A 97 11.84 -0.33 3.79
C GLU A 97 13.18 -1.03 4.01
N GLU A 98 13.53 -1.25 5.27
CA GLU A 98 14.76 -1.96 5.62
C GLU A 98 14.71 -3.42 5.19
N VAL A 99 13.55 -4.06 5.31
CA VAL A 99 13.36 -5.43 4.82
C VAL A 99 13.57 -5.49 3.30
N PHE A 100 12.98 -4.56 2.57
CA PHE A 100 13.12 -4.48 1.13
C PHE A 100 14.59 -4.28 0.71
N ILE A 101 15.29 -3.36 1.37
CA ILE A 101 16.71 -3.10 1.10
C ILE A 101 17.54 -4.36 1.38
N HIS A 102 17.27 -5.05 2.47
CA HIS A 102 17.99 -6.27 2.82
C HIS A 102 17.80 -7.36 1.75
N LEU A 103 16.56 -7.55 1.31
CA LEU A 103 16.23 -8.61 0.35
C LEU A 103 16.75 -8.31 -1.07
N THR A 104 16.75 -7.05 -1.46
CA THR A 104 17.11 -6.67 -2.83
C THR A 104 18.50 -6.04 -2.96
N GLY A 105 19.03 -5.50 -1.86
CA GLY A 105 20.24 -4.70 -1.86
C GLY A 105 20.07 -3.34 -2.52
N LYS A 106 18.82 -2.89 -2.74
CA LYS A 106 18.51 -1.65 -3.44
C LYS A 106 17.67 -0.74 -2.58
N LYS A 107 17.92 0.57 -2.68
CA LYS A 107 17.01 1.56 -2.14
C LYS A 107 15.81 1.69 -3.07
N LEU A 108 14.63 2.03 -2.52
CA LEU A 108 13.41 2.18 -3.30
C LEU A 108 13.57 3.08 -4.52
N ARG A 109 14.25 4.21 -4.35
CA ARG A 109 14.47 5.16 -5.44
C ARG A 109 15.30 4.61 -6.61
N ASP A 110 15.98 3.49 -6.39
CA ASP A 110 16.82 2.84 -7.39
C ASP A 110 16.07 1.77 -8.18
N VAL A 111 14.81 1.54 -7.86
CA VAL A 111 13.99 0.48 -8.44
C VAL A 111 13.21 0.95 -9.67
N VAL A 112 13.18 2.24 -9.89
CA VAL A 112 12.40 2.86 -10.98
C VAL A 112 12.94 2.52 -12.35
#